data_bd06dfc74c06de0dcd853a5ec5ddbc4b
#
_entry.id   bd06dfc74c06de0dcd853a5ec5ddbc4b
#
_cell.length_a   1.000
_cell.length_b   1.000
_cell.length_c   1.000
_cell.angle_alpha   90.00
_cell.angle_beta   90.00
_cell.angle_gamma   90.00
#
_symmetry.space_group_name_H-M   'P 1'
#
loop_
_entity.id
_entity.type
_entity.pdbx_description
1 polymer ?
#
loop_
_entity_poly.entity_id
_entity_poly.type
_entity_poly.pdbx_seq_one_letter_code
_entity_poly.pdbx_strand_id
1 'polypeptide(L)'
;MADSKEYYVRTPLFPLYSEVRNLLPILDGIRKQELLAMLNEIWAQTGTPKNPVDWSDPDSWIEDRLTGGPKELAKRIWELSNKSVNPRHAYGSYLFINNFALLNSGPNGTYHLSDTGKGFVDSDPAVIRKIDEREGMPKLLSILAAHSPAKRGDLLSEWSEYLTEHSKFGTASTFKDTLRRRILNLVERGYIEREGNTYTITAKGIEYAADSTSPVAEKPHQQVLQAVRAYNDVQIFSLRDQLGKMNPYKFESLIKDLLEAMDYEDVVVTKQSGDKGIDVIANYQFGITQIKEVVQVKRQQGTITRPILDQVRGALPYHQAIRGTIITLGRFAKGCEDAAIFPGAAPITLIDGDKLMELLLKHGVGVKKRQLTLIEVDDSYLASMDPESDLGPSE
;
A
#
# COMPACT_ATOMS: atom_id res chain seq x y z
N MET A 1 10.80 -17.74 -23.76
CA MET A 1 10.70 -16.59 -22.89
C MET A 1 9.23 -16.21 -22.86
N ALA A 2 8.54 -16.43 -21.75
CA ALA A 2 7.15 -16.04 -21.63
C ALA A 2 7.13 -14.51 -21.44
N ASP A 3 6.51 -13.80 -22.39
CA ASP A 3 6.21 -12.38 -22.24
C ASP A 3 5.49 -12.19 -20.90
N SER A 4 6.09 -11.41 -20.01
CA SER A 4 5.46 -11.04 -18.75
C SER A 4 4.31 -10.10 -19.08
N LYS A 5 3.09 -10.66 -19.12
CA LYS A 5 1.87 -9.92 -19.38
C LYS A 5 1.76 -8.76 -18.39
N GLU A 6 1.86 -7.55 -18.88
CA GLU A 6 1.76 -6.36 -18.03
C GLU A 6 0.29 -6.02 -17.77
N TYR A 7 -0.10 -6.00 -16.50
CA TYR A 7 -1.46 -5.68 -16.08
C TYR A 7 -1.56 -4.22 -15.66
N TYR A 8 -2.20 -3.39 -16.50
CA TYR A 8 -2.33 -1.96 -16.28
C TYR A 8 -3.45 -1.59 -15.32
N VAL A 9 -4.62 -2.24 -15.47
CA VAL A 9 -5.80 -1.93 -14.67
C VAL A 9 -5.67 -2.59 -13.30
N ARG A 10 -5.51 -1.78 -12.25
CA ARG A 10 -5.19 -2.27 -10.89
C ARG A 10 -6.20 -1.91 -9.82
N THR A 11 -7.15 -1.00 -10.11
CA THR A 11 -8.08 -0.48 -9.10
C THR A 11 -9.47 -1.10 -9.25
N PRO A 12 -9.79 -2.18 -8.51
CA PRO A 12 -11.12 -2.81 -8.61
C PRO A 12 -12.23 -1.91 -8.05
N LEU A 13 -11.94 -1.19 -6.95
CA LEU A 13 -12.84 -0.26 -6.29
C LEU A 13 -12.57 1.18 -6.77
N PHE A 14 -12.73 1.41 -8.07
CA PHE A 14 -12.41 2.68 -8.69
C PHE A 14 -13.24 3.84 -8.12
N PRO A 15 -12.62 4.89 -7.52
CA PRO A 15 -13.33 5.97 -6.84
C PRO A 15 -13.81 7.05 -7.82
N LEU A 16 -14.67 7.93 -7.33
CA LEU A 16 -14.90 9.21 -7.98
C LEU A 16 -13.68 10.13 -7.81
N TYR A 17 -13.34 10.88 -8.84
CA TYR A 17 -12.16 11.77 -8.76
C TYR A 17 -12.38 12.96 -7.82
N SER A 18 -13.61 13.42 -7.69
CA SER A 18 -13.98 14.43 -6.67
C SER A 18 -13.70 13.93 -5.25
N GLU A 19 -14.07 12.67 -4.93
CA GLU A 19 -13.80 12.07 -3.62
C GLU A 19 -12.29 12.04 -3.33
N VAL A 20 -11.48 11.61 -4.31
CA VAL A 20 -10.01 11.55 -4.15
C VAL A 20 -9.41 12.95 -3.98
N ARG A 21 -9.85 13.94 -4.77
CA ARG A 21 -9.38 15.33 -4.66
C ARG A 21 -9.66 15.92 -3.30
N ASN A 22 -10.86 15.66 -2.77
CA ASN A 22 -11.26 16.16 -1.45
C ASN A 22 -10.49 15.42 -0.32
N LEU A 23 -10.16 14.15 -0.52
CA LEU A 23 -9.48 13.33 0.48
C LEU A 23 -7.97 13.62 0.58
N LEU A 24 -7.30 13.86 -0.54
CA LEU A 24 -5.84 14.03 -0.61
C LEU A 24 -5.31 15.13 0.32
N PRO A 25 -5.85 16.37 0.33
CA PRO A 25 -5.38 17.42 1.23
C PRO A 25 -5.65 17.12 2.71
N ILE A 26 -6.70 16.33 3.00
CA ILE A 26 -7.05 15.93 4.36
C ILE A 26 -6.05 14.90 4.90
N LEU A 27 -5.54 14.03 4.02
CA LEU A 27 -4.55 13.01 4.37
C LEU A 27 -3.12 13.54 4.42
N ASP A 28 -2.84 14.70 3.88
CA ASP A 28 -1.51 15.34 4.00
C ASP A 28 -1.22 15.68 5.47
N GLY A 29 -0.11 15.21 5.99
CA GLY A 29 0.27 15.30 7.39
C GLY A 29 -0.31 14.20 8.31
N ILE A 30 -1.15 13.28 7.79
CA ILE A 30 -1.68 12.14 8.57
C ILE A 30 -0.71 10.96 8.49
N ARG A 31 -0.53 10.26 9.61
CA ARG A 31 0.27 9.01 9.59
C ARG A 31 -0.52 7.89 8.93
N LYS A 32 0.16 7.11 8.08
CA LYS A 32 -0.41 5.93 7.42
C LYS A 32 -1.11 4.99 8.41
N GLN A 33 -0.54 4.81 9.59
CA GLN A 33 -1.11 3.96 10.64
C GLN A 33 -2.46 4.47 11.15
N GLU A 34 -2.65 5.79 11.24
CA GLU A 34 -3.93 6.38 11.67
C GLU A 34 -5.03 6.10 10.63
N LEU A 35 -4.72 6.27 9.35
CA LEU A 35 -5.65 5.94 8.27
C LEU A 35 -6.00 4.45 8.27
N LEU A 36 -5.01 3.58 8.37
CA LEU A 36 -5.23 2.13 8.41
C LEU A 36 -6.01 1.70 9.65
N ALA A 37 -5.79 2.32 10.82
CA ALA A 37 -6.55 2.04 12.03
C ALA A 37 -8.04 2.37 11.83
N MET A 38 -8.35 3.52 11.25
CA MET A 38 -9.73 3.90 10.92
C MET A 38 -10.38 2.91 9.94
N LEU A 39 -9.69 2.57 8.84
CA LEU A 39 -10.22 1.63 7.86
C LEU A 39 -10.46 0.24 8.46
N ASN A 40 -9.55 -0.24 9.30
CA ASN A 40 -9.68 -1.53 9.97
C ASN A 40 -10.82 -1.57 10.99
N GLU A 41 -11.01 -0.49 11.77
CA GLU A 41 -12.09 -0.39 12.74
C GLU A 41 -13.47 -0.39 12.05
N ILE A 42 -13.60 0.37 10.94
CA ILE A 42 -14.79 0.35 10.10
C ILE A 42 -15.03 -1.05 9.52
N TRP A 43 -13.99 -1.69 9.04
CA TRP A 43 -14.09 -3.02 8.42
C TRP A 43 -14.44 -4.12 9.43
N ALA A 44 -13.87 -4.06 10.62
CA ALA A 44 -14.18 -5.02 11.69
C ALA A 44 -15.66 -5.02 12.09
N GLN A 45 -16.37 -3.91 11.84
CA GLN A 45 -17.79 -3.76 12.14
C GLN A 45 -18.70 -4.01 10.93
N THR A 46 -18.16 -4.47 9.81
CA THR A 46 -18.97 -4.82 8.63
C THR A 46 -19.96 -5.92 8.98
N GLY A 47 -21.24 -5.63 8.87
CA GLY A 47 -22.31 -6.57 9.17
C GLY A 47 -22.34 -7.78 8.22
N THR A 48 -23.13 -8.77 8.58
CA THR A 48 -23.39 -9.92 7.71
C THR A 48 -24.77 -9.76 7.04
N PRO A 49 -25.07 -10.51 5.96
CA PRO A 49 -26.41 -10.48 5.36
C PRO A 49 -27.54 -10.81 6.35
N LYS A 50 -27.24 -11.57 7.43
CA LYS A 50 -28.20 -11.92 8.50
C LYS A 50 -28.30 -10.83 9.56
N ASN A 51 -27.25 -10.02 9.73
CA ASN A 51 -27.18 -8.91 10.68
C ASN A 51 -26.58 -7.69 9.94
N PRO A 52 -27.36 -7.02 9.09
CA PRO A 52 -26.87 -5.86 8.36
C PRO A 52 -26.62 -4.70 9.33
N VAL A 53 -25.54 -3.97 9.08
CA VAL A 53 -25.24 -2.73 9.77
C VAL A 53 -25.69 -1.57 8.90
N ASP A 54 -26.44 -0.66 9.47
CA ASP A 54 -26.80 0.59 8.79
C ASP A 54 -25.61 1.56 8.80
N TRP A 55 -25.18 1.94 7.59
CA TRP A 55 -24.10 2.86 7.32
C TRP A 55 -24.59 4.08 6.53
N SER A 56 -25.90 4.29 6.45
CA SER A 56 -26.50 5.33 5.59
C SER A 56 -26.22 6.75 6.09
N ASP A 57 -26.15 6.92 7.42
CA ASP A 57 -25.94 8.23 8.06
C ASP A 57 -24.53 8.29 8.71
N PRO A 58 -23.54 8.94 8.03
CA PRO A 58 -22.20 9.10 8.59
C PRO A 58 -22.14 9.89 9.89
N ASP A 59 -22.97 10.90 10.07
CA ASP A 59 -22.98 11.69 11.30
C ASP A 59 -23.31 10.80 12.52
N SER A 60 -24.25 9.88 12.36
CA SER A 60 -24.65 8.94 13.42
C SER A 60 -23.60 7.84 13.63
N TRP A 61 -23.25 7.07 12.58
CA TRP A 61 -22.41 5.90 12.78
C TRP A 61 -20.96 6.22 13.15
N ILE A 62 -20.42 7.39 12.75
CA ILE A 62 -19.08 7.82 13.19
C ILE A 62 -19.09 8.04 14.72
N GLU A 63 -20.15 8.66 15.24
CA GLU A 63 -20.29 8.88 16.69
C GLU A 63 -20.48 7.58 17.47
N ASP A 64 -21.34 6.71 16.98
CA ASP A 64 -21.81 5.54 17.73
C ASP A 64 -20.87 4.33 17.63
N ARG A 65 -20.09 4.24 16.55
CA ARG A 65 -19.35 3.01 16.19
C ARG A 65 -17.84 3.13 16.22
N LEU A 66 -17.30 4.35 16.12
CA LEU A 66 -15.85 4.56 16.15
C LEU A 66 -15.42 5.18 17.47
N THR A 67 -14.18 4.90 17.87
CA THR A 67 -13.61 5.40 19.12
C THR A 67 -12.20 5.98 18.90
N GLY A 68 -11.79 6.94 19.76
CA GLY A 68 -10.42 7.47 19.76
C GLY A 68 -9.97 8.03 18.41
N GLY A 69 -8.72 7.75 18.04
CA GLY A 69 -8.10 8.25 16.79
C GLY A 69 -8.87 7.93 15.52
N PRO A 70 -9.37 6.69 15.30
CA PRO A 70 -10.25 6.35 14.19
C PRO A 70 -11.48 7.22 14.05
N LYS A 71 -12.16 7.54 15.16
CA LYS A 71 -13.31 8.44 15.19
C LYS A 71 -12.94 9.86 14.79
N GLU A 72 -11.88 10.38 15.37
CA GLU A 72 -11.36 11.73 15.08
C GLU A 72 -11.02 11.89 13.60
N LEU A 73 -10.33 10.89 13.01
CA LEU A 73 -9.98 10.93 11.59
C LEU A 73 -11.21 10.81 10.70
N ALA A 74 -12.17 9.93 11.03
CA ALA A 74 -13.40 9.79 10.28
C ALA A 74 -14.23 11.08 10.30
N LYS A 75 -14.37 11.73 11.45
CA LYS A 75 -15.00 13.05 11.57
C LYS A 75 -14.30 14.08 10.69
N ARG A 76 -12.98 14.17 10.81
CA ARG A 76 -12.16 15.10 10.03
C ARG A 76 -12.38 14.91 8.53
N ILE A 77 -12.38 13.66 8.03
CA ILE A 77 -12.65 13.37 6.62
C ILE A 77 -14.07 13.83 6.24
N TRP A 78 -15.07 13.49 7.05
CA TRP A 78 -16.46 13.81 6.76
C TRP A 78 -16.72 15.31 6.73
N GLU A 79 -16.26 16.04 7.75
CA GLU A 79 -16.46 17.47 7.89
C GLU A 79 -15.64 18.29 6.87
N LEU A 80 -14.33 18.04 6.76
CA LEU A 80 -13.47 18.81 5.85
C LEU A 80 -13.73 18.54 4.37
N SER A 81 -14.33 17.40 4.05
CA SER A 81 -14.82 17.14 2.68
C SER A 81 -16.18 17.76 2.39
N ASN A 82 -16.73 18.58 3.29
CA ASN A 82 -18.11 19.08 3.22
C ASN A 82 -19.14 17.95 3.05
N LYS A 83 -18.95 16.86 3.79
CA LYS A 83 -19.81 15.66 3.78
C LYS A 83 -19.90 14.95 2.43
N SER A 84 -18.90 15.14 1.56
CA SER A 84 -18.84 14.52 0.23
C SER A 84 -18.10 13.17 0.23
N VAL A 85 -17.17 12.95 1.16
CA VAL A 85 -16.38 11.72 1.27
C VAL A 85 -16.81 10.92 2.48
N ASN A 86 -17.61 9.87 2.24
CA ASN A 86 -17.99 8.95 3.33
C ASN A 86 -16.76 8.11 3.75
N PRO A 87 -16.30 8.20 5.02
CA PRO A 87 -15.11 7.48 5.48
C PRO A 87 -15.19 5.96 5.29
N ARG A 88 -16.39 5.38 5.28
CA ARG A 88 -16.59 3.96 4.99
C ARG A 88 -16.14 3.56 3.57
N HIS A 89 -16.25 4.47 2.61
CA HIS A 89 -15.86 4.23 1.22
C HIS A 89 -14.42 4.65 0.93
N ALA A 90 -13.71 5.22 1.89
CA ALA A 90 -12.34 5.71 1.73
C ALA A 90 -11.33 4.62 1.34
N TYR A 91 -11.65 3.33 1.54
CA TYR A 91 -10.76 2.23 1.16
C TYR A 91 -10.51 2.16 -0.36
N GLY A 92 -11.52 2.41 -1.19
CA GLY A 92 -11.35 2.47 -2.65
C GLY A 92 -10.42 3.62 -3.05
N SER A 93 -10.62 4.80 -2.48
CA SER A 93 -9.75 5.96 -2.67
C SER A 93 -8.33 5.71 -2.17
N TYR A 94 -8.16 5.02 -1.03
CA TYR A 94 -6.86 4.61 -0.49
C TYR A 94 -6.08 3.69 -1.45
N LEU A 95 -6.74 2.68 -2.04
CA LEU A 95 -6.12 1.82 -3.04
C LEU A 95 -5.68 2.61 -4.27
N PHE A 96 -6.54 3.50 -4.77
CA PHE A 96 -6.26 4.36 -5.90
C PHE A 96 -5.07 5.30 -5.62
N ILE A 97 -5.06 5.96 -4.48
CA ILE A 97 -3.97 6.84 -4.03
C ILE A 97 -2.62 6.11 -4.02
N ASN A 98 -2.60 4.87 -3.50
CA ASN A 98 -1.37 4.06 -3.48
C ASN A 98 -0.97 3.57 -4.88
N ASN A 99 -1.93 3.14 -5.72
CA ASN A 99 -1.63 2.66 -7.07
C ASN A 99 -0.96 3.72 -7.95
N PHE A 100 -1.29 4.98 -7.72
CA PHE A 100 -0.76 6.11 -8.48
C PHE A 100 0.25 6.96 -7.70
N ALA A 101 0.64 6.52 -6.50
CA ALA A 101 1.59 7.22 -5.63
C ALA A 101 1.23 8.71 -5.44
N LEU A 102 -0.07 9.01 -5.24
CA LEU A 102 -0.53 10.40 -5.04
C LEU A 102 -0.08 10.97 -3.68
N LEU A 103 0.25 10.10 -2.72
CA LEU A 103 0.87 10.44 -1.46
C LEU A 103 2.20 9.69 -1.32
N ASN A 104 3.23 10.38 -0.81
CA ASN A 104 4.50 9.81 -0.39
C ASN A 104 4.50 9.63 1.13
N SER A 105 5.13 8.55 1.62
CA SER A 105 5.35 8.38 3.06
C SER A 105 6.70 8.97 3.45
N GLY A 106 6.68 9.93 4.38
CA GLY A 106 7.88 10.44 5.03
C GLY A 106 8.50 9.45 6.03
N PRO A 107 9.64 9.83 6.67
CA PRO A 107 10.40 8.94 7.57
C PRO A 107 9.59 8.34 8.73
N ASN A 108 8.59 9.05 9.22
CA ASN A 108 7.72 8.62 10.32
C ASN A 108 6.40 8.01 9.85
N GLY A 109 6.31 7.60 8.57
CA GLY A 109 5.08 7.10 7.98
C GLY A 109 3.98 8.17 7.78
N THR A 110 4.33 9.45 7.90
CA THR A 110 3.43 10.58 7.63
C THR A 110 3.27 10.75 6.12
N TYR A 111 2.04 10.89 5.66
CA TYR A 111 1.74 11.16 4.26
C TYR A 111 2.01 12.60 3.88
N HIS A 112 2.55 12.79 2.68
CA HIS A 112 2.71 14.09 2.02
C HIS A 112 2.29 14.00 0.57
N LEU A 113 1.64 15.04 0.06
CA LEU A 113 1.28 15.11 -1.36
C LEU A 113 2.54 14.95 -2.23
N SER A 114 2.48 13.99 -3.15
CA SER A 114 3.49 13.88 -4.21
C SER A 114 3.25 14.95 -5.30
N ASP A 115 4.18 15.13 -6.23
CA ASP A 115 3.95 16.02 -7.37
C ASP A 115 2.80 15.52 -8.26
N THR A 116 2.67 14.19 -8.43
CA THR A 116 1.49 13.59 -9.08
C THR A 116 0.22 13.85 -8.28
N GLY A 117 0.28 13.79 -6.95
CA GLY A 117 -0.86 14.10 -6.08
C GLY A 117 -1.30 15.56 -6.17
N LYS A 118 -0.36 16.49 -6.20
CA LYS A 118 -0.65 17.93 -6.43
C LYS A 118 -1.32 18.14 -7.78
N GLY A 119 -0.72 17.61 -8.85
CA GLY A 119 -1.30 17.69 -10.20
C GLY A 119 -2.71 17.06 -10.26
N PHE A 120 -2.95 15.96 -9.52
CA PHE A 120 -4.28 15.36 -9.44
C PHE A 120 -5.29 16.28 -8.72
N VAL A 121 -4.92 16.92 -7.62
CA VAL A 121 -5.75 17.90 -6.89
C VAL A 121 -6.06 19.09 -7.80
N ASP A 122 -5.06 19.61 -8.48
CA ASP A 122 -5.17 20.76 -9.40
C ASP A 122 -5.87 20.41 -10.73
N SER A 123 -6.27 19.13 -10.91
CA SER A 123 -6.88 18.64 -12.14
C SER A 123 -6.02 18.81 -13.39
N ASP A 124 -4.69 18.68 -13.24
CA ASP A 124 -3.75 18.71 -14.35
C ASP A 124 -4.16 17.68 -15.43
N PRO A 125 -4.43 18.14 -16.67
CA PRO A 125 -4.92 17.25 -17.73
C PRO A 125 -3.94 16.11 -18.04
N ALA A 126 -2.65 16.33 -17.97
CA ALA A 126 -1.64 15.31 -18.27
C ALA A 126 -1.60 14.23 -17.17
N VAL A 127 -1.70 14.63 -15.91
CA VAL A 127 -1.78 13.69 -14.77
C VAL A 127 -3.05 12.86 -14.85
N ILE A 128 -4.20 13.50 -15.05
CA ILE A 128 -5.50 12.85 -15.18
C ILE A 128 -5.50 11.88 -16.36
N ARG A 129 -5.00 12.32 -17.51
CA ARG A 129 -4.92 11.50 -18.73
C ARG A 129 -4.11 10.24 -18.52
N LYS A 130 -2.93 10.35 -17.91
CA LYS A 130 -2.05 9.22 -17.61
C LYS A 130 -2.71 8.18 -16.71
N ILE A 131 -3.47 8.63 -15.70
CA ILE A 131 -4.21 7.73 -14.81
C ILE A 131 -5.36 7.06 -15.57
N ASP A 132 -6.11 7.80 -16.35
CA ASP A 132 -7.24 7.29 -17.14
C ASP A 132 -6.81 6.22 -18.15
N GLU A 133 -5.69 6.41 -18.82
CA GLU A 133 -5.15 5.44 -19.77
C GLU A 133 -4.78 4.13 -19.08
N ARG A 134 -4.14 4.20 -17.92
CA ARG A 134 -3.79 3.01 -17.12
C ARG A 134 -5.00 2.28 -16.58
N GLU A 135 -6.08 2.98 -16.28
CA GLU A 135 -7.32 2.38 -15.76
C GLU A 135 -8.35 2.04 -16.86
N GLY A 136 -7.95 2.19 -18.13
CA GLY A 136 -8.78 1.80 -19.28
C GLY A 136 -9.97 2.71 -19.57
N MET A 137 -9.95 3.96 -19.08
CA MET A 137 -11.07 4.89 -19.23
C MET A 137 -11.32 5.27 -20.70
N PRO A 138 -10.28 5.57 -21.53
CA PRO A 138 -10.49 5.84 -22.96
C PRO A 138 -11.01 4.61 -23.71
N LYS A 139 -10.54 3.40 -23.35
CA LYS A 139 -11.06 2.16 -23.95
C LYS A 139 -12.54 1.95 -23.62
N LEU A 140 -12.94 2.21 -22.38
CA LEU A 140 -14.34 2.13 -21.97
C LEU A 140 -15.21 3.12 -22.75
N LEU A 141 -14.73 4.36 -22.96
CA LEU A 141 -15.41 5.34 -23.79
C LEU A 141 -15.53 4.88 -25.25
N SER A 142 -14.48 4.27 -25.81
CA SER A 142 -14.52 3.71 -27.17
C SER A 142 -15.55 2.57 -27.30
N ILE A 143 -15.62 1.67 -26.29
CA ILE A 143 -16.65 0.62 -26.23
C ILE A 143 -18.04 1.27 -26.19
N LEU A 144 -18.24 2.26 -25.32
CA LEU A 144 -19.54 2.94 -25.26
C LEU A 144 -19.87 3.66 -26.57
N ALA A 145 -18.91 4.31 -27.23
CA ALA A 145 -19.14 4.99 -28.52
C ALA A 145 -19.66 4.04 -29.59
N ALA A 146 -19.20 2.80 -29.62
CA ALA A 146 -19.66 1.78 -30.57
C ALA A 146 -21.11 1.32 -30.33
N HIS A 147 -21.60 1.46 -29.07
CA HIS A 147 -22.93 0.96 -28.67
C HIS A 147 -23.90 2.05 -28.22
N SER A 148 -23.47 3.35 -28.25
CA SER A 148 -24.23 4.47 -27.67
C SER A 148 -25.53 4.78 -28.47
N PRO A 149 -26.67 4.92 -27.76
CA PRO A 149 -26.90 4.77 -26.34
C PRO A 149 -26.98 3.30 -25.90
N ALA A 150 -26.38 2.95 -24.74
CA ALA A 150 -26.27 1.58 -24.29
C ALA A 150 -26.61 1.40 -22.80
N LYS A 151 -27.00 0.18 -22.41
CA LYS A 151 -27.09 -0.23 -21.01
C LYS A 151 -25.76 -0.86 -20.58
N ARG A 152 -25.50 -0.91 -19.26
CA ARG A 152 -24.27 -1.55 -18.73
C ARG A 152 -24.08 -3.00 -19.18
N GLY A 153 -25.20 -3.74 -19.36
CA GLY A 153 -25.17 -5.11 -19.86
C GLY A 153 -24.54 -5.24 -21.24
N ASP A 154 -24.82 -4.28 -22.11
CA ASP A 154 -24.39 -4.28 -23.50
C ASP A 154 -22.88 -4.06 -23.64
N LEU A 155 -22.27 -3.38 -22.66
CA LEU A 155 -20.83 -3.06 -22.61
C LEU A 155 -20.00 -4.14 -21.91
N LEU A 156 -20.66 -5.07 -21.17
CA LEU A 156 -19.98 -5.95 -20.23
C LEU A 156 -19.07 -6.97 -20.92
N SER A 157 -19.45 -7.48 -22.08
CA SER A 157 -18.66 -8.48 -22.82
C SER A 157 -17.30 -7.93 -23.19
N GLU A 158 -17.27 -6.85 -23.98
CA GLU A 158 -16.03 -6.24 -24.44
C GLU A 158 -15.17 -5.68 -23.28
N TRP A 159 -15.82 -5.14 -22.25
CA TRP A 159 -15.12 -4.69 -21.05
C TRP A 159 -14.47 -5.86 -20.28
N SER A 160 -15.14 -6.99 -20.19
CA SER A 160 -14.61 -8.19 -19.54
C SER A 160 -13.43 -8.79 -20.30
N GLU A 161 -13.49 -8.81 -21.63
CA GLU A 161 -12.38 -9.21 -22.50
C GLU A 161 -11.15 -8.32 -22.27
N TYR A 162 -11.35 -6.99 -22.29
CA TYR A 162 -10.28 -6.04 -22.00
C TYR A 162 -9.67 -6.25 -20.61
N LEU A 163 -10.49 -6.44 -19.56
CA LEU A 163 -9.99 -6.68 -18.22
C LEU A 163 -9.24 -8.01 -18.07
N THR A 164 -9.68 -9.05 -18.77
CA THR A 164 -8.99 -10.35 -18.78
C THR A 164 -7.59 -10.22 -19.39
N GLU A 165 -7.43 -9.32 -20.32
CA GLU A 165 -6.15 -9.05 -20.97
C GLU A 165 -5.25 -8.10 -20.17
N HIS A 166 -5.83 -7.07 -19.53
CA HIS A 166 -5.09 -5.96 -18.93
C HIS A 166 -5.18 -5.89 -17.40
N SER A 167 -5.80 -6.86 -16.72
CA SER A 167 -5.90 -6.89 -15.25
C SER A 167 -5.73 -8.29 -14.68
N LYS A 168 -5.55 -8.38 -13.36
CA LYS A 168 -5.57 -9.63 -12.58
C LYS A 168 -6.98 -9.97 -12.07
N PHE A 169 -8.03 -9.28 -12.51
CA PHE A 169 -9.38 -9.55 -12.08
C PHE A 169 -9.91 -10.82 -12.73
N GLY A 170 -10.57 -11.69 -11.96
CA GLY A 170 -10.94 -13.02 -12.45
C GLY A 170 -12.41 -13.39 -12.23
N THR A 171 -13.25 -12.51 -11.65
CA THR A 171 -14.65 -12.86 -11.36
C THR A 171 -15.64 -11.97 -12.10
N ALA A 172 -16.74 -12.54 -12.55
CA ALA A 172 -17.81 -11.81 -13.24
C ALA A 172 -18.40 -10.67 -12.37
N SER A 173 -18.44 -10.84 -11.05
CA SER A 173 -18.88 -9.79 -10.13
C SER A 173 -17.91 -8.61 -10.10
N THR A 174 -16.62 -8.87 -10.10
CA THR A 174 -15.57 -7.83 -10.17
C THR A 174 -15.67 -7.08 -11.49
N PHE A 175 -15.82 -7.77 -12.62
CA PHE A 175 -15.98 -7.11 -13.93
C PHE A 175 -17.20 -6.18 -13.98
N LYS A 176 -18.35 -6.61 -13.43
CA LYS A 176 -19.55 -5.78 -13.32
C LYS A 176 -19.34 -4.55 -12.42
N ASP A 177 -18.68 -4.71 -11.28
CA ASP A 177 -18.44 -3.61 -10.35
C ASP A 177 -17.42 -2.61 -10.90
N THR A 178 -16.34 -3.08 -11.54
CA THR A 178 -15.35 -2.22 -12.19
C THR A 178 -15.97 -1.39 -13.31
N LEU A 179 -16.84 -1.98 -14.14
CA LEU A 179 -17.59 -1.27 -15.17
C LEU A 179 -18.49 -0.18 -14.57
N ARG A 180 -19.28 -0.54 -13.56
CA ARG A 180 -20.19 0.38 -12.89
C ARG A 180 -19.47 1.60 -12.34
N ARG A 181 -18.36 1.39 -11.63
CA ARG A 181 -17.61 2.45 -10.96
C ARG A 181 -16.95 3.40 -11.97
N ARG A 182 -16.38 2.88 -13.04
CA ARG A 182 -15.75 3.71 -14.08
C ARG A 182 -16.76 4.52 -14.86
N ILE A 183 -17.92 3.92 -15.20
CA ILE A 183 -19.03 4.67 -15.81
C ILE A 183 -19.45 5.83 -14.89
N LEU A 184 -19.63 5.60 -13.58
CA LEU A 184 -20.00 6.67 -12.65
C LEU A 184 -18.96 7.80 -12.60
N ASN A 185 -17.68 7.47 -12.61
CA ASN A 185 -16.61 8.47 -12.68
C ASN A 185 -16.66 9.27 -14.00
N LEU A 186 -16.90 8.60 -15.13
CA LEU A 186 -17.01 9.25 -16.43
C LEU A 186 -18.28 10.13 -16.54
N VAL A 187 -19.37 9.73 -15.89
CA VAL A 187 -20.61 10.55 -15.77
C VAL A 187 -20.34 11.80 -14.96
N GLU A 188 -19.71 11.67 -13.78
CA GLU A 188 -19.33 12.81 -12.94
C GLU A 188 -18.50 13.85 -13.69
N ARG A 189 -17.63 13.39 -14.58
CA ARG A 189 -16.72 14.23 -15.37
C ARG A 189 -17.33 14.77 -16.68
N GLY A 190 -18.59 14.41 -16.97
CA GLY A 190 -19.33 14.85 -18.14
C GLY A 190 -18.88 14.22 -19.47
N TYR A 191 -18.18 13.09 -19.45
CA TYR A 191 -17.86 12.31 -20.65
C TYR A 191 -18.99 11.38 -21.06
N ILE A 192 -19.88 11.05 -20.13
CA ILE A 192 -21.06 10.22 -20.34
C ILE A 192 -22.26 10.92 -19.71
N GLU A 193 -23.38 10.93 -20.41
CA GLU A 193 -24.69 11.27 -19.86
C GLU A 193 -25.42 10.00 -19.44
N ARG A 194 -26.24 10.11 -18.38
CA ARG A 194 -27.03 9.01 -17.87
C ARG A 194 -28.50 9.40 -17.78
N GLU A 195 -29.34 8.64 -18.44
CA GLU A 195 -30.79 8.72 -18.31
C GLU A 195 -31.35 7.37 -17.84
N GLY A 196 -31.78 7.29 -16.61
CA GLY A 196 -32.19 6.05 -15.95
C GLY A 196 -31.08 4.99 -15.95
N ASN A 197 -31.25 3.94 -16.77
CA ASN A 197 -30.27 2.85 -16.92
C ASN A 197 -29.52 2.90 -18.27
N THR A 198 -29.72 3.96 -19.05
CA THR A 198 -29.09 4.16 -20.36
C THR A 198 -27.96 5.17 -20.24
N TYR A 199 -26.89 4.94 -20.95
CA TYR A 199 -25.66 5.73 -20.94
C TYR A 199 -25.38 6.16 -22.39
N THR A 200 -25.14 7.46 -22.57
CA THR A 200 -24.84 8.07 -23.85
C THR A 200 -23.48 8.78 -23.79
N ILE A 201 -22.61 8.52 -24.73
CA ILE A 201 -21.34 9.23 -24.80
C ILE A 201 -21.57 10.68 -25.25
N THR A 202 -20.92 11.64 -24.61
CA THR A 202 -20.97 13.06 -24.98
C THR A 202 -19.97 13.39 -26.08
N ALA A 203 -20.09 14.56 -26.73
CA ALA A 203 -19.08 15.05 -27.66
C ALA A 203 -17.69 15.13 -27.00
N LYS A 204 -17.63 15.61 -25.75
CA LYS A 204 -16.40 15.61 -24.93
C LYS A 204 -15.84 14.21 -24.71
N GLY A 205 -16.72 13.21 -24.51
CA GLY A 205 -16.32 11.82 -24.36
C GLY A 205 -15.74 11.21 -25.63
N ILE A 206 -16.33 11.53 -26.78
CA ILE A 206 -15.83 11.09 -28.11
C ILE A 206 -14.44 11.67 -28.38
N GLU A 207 -14.27 12.97 -28.17
CA GLU A 207 -12.99 13.65 -28.33
C GLU A 207 -11.93 13.05 -27.41
N TYR A 208 -12.28 12.86 -26.13
CA TYR A 208 -11.38 12.26 -25.14
C TYR A 208 -10.99 10.81 -25.48
N ALA A 209 -11.89 10.02 -26.06
CA ALA A 209 -11.58 8.68 -26.51
C ALA A 209 -10.66 8.67 -27.75
N ALA A 210 -10.89 9.59 -28.70
CA ALA A 210 -10.14 9.68 -29.93
C ALA A 210 -8.69 10.17 -29.72
N ASP A 211 -8.46 11.04 -28.73
CA ASP A 211 -7.14 11.55 -28.37
C ASP A 211 -6.21 10.47 -27.78
N SER A 212 -6.72 9.25 -27.53
CA SER A 212 -5.95 8.09 -27.01
C SER A 212 -5.07 7.38 -28.05
N THR A 213 -4.76 7.97 -29.19
CA THR A 213 -3.99 7.31 -30.26
C THR A 213 -2.47 7.31 -30.07
N SER A 214 -1.98 7.74 -28.93
CA SER A 214 -0.59 7.44 -28.53
C SER A 214 -0.57 6.99 -27.08
N PRO A 215 -0.03 5.81 -26.76
CA PRO A 215 0.43 5.59 -25.41
C PRO A 215 1.41 6.73 -25.13
N VAL A 216 1.12 7.54 -24.09
CA VAL A 216 2.12 8.45 -23.55
C VAL A 216 3.29 7.53 -23.19
N ALA A 217 4.31 7.53 -24.03
CA ALA A 217 5.51 6.76 -23.78
C ALA A 217 6.02 7.22 -22.43
N GLU A 218 5.79 6.39 -21.40
CA GLU A 218 6.43 6.62 -20.11
C GLU A 218 7.90 6.80 -20.43
N LYS A 219 8.50 7.89 -19.94
CA LYS A 219 9.93 8.10 -20.16
C LYS A 219 10.62 6.77 -19.81
N PRO A 220 11.50 6.22 -20.65
CA PRO A 220 12.10 4.89 -20.45
C PRO A 220 12.62 4.66 -19.03
N HIS A 221 13.14 5.72 -18.40
CA HIS A 221 13.56 5.77 -17.02
C HIS A 221 12.43 5.38 -16.03
N GLN A 222 11.20 5.88 -16.22
CA GLN A 222 10.05 5.55 -15.34
C GLN A 222 9.63 4.10 -15.50
N GLN A 223 9.68 3.56 -16.72
CA GLN A 223 9.39 2.14 -16.98
C GLN A 223 10.40 1.23 -16.28
N VAL A 224 11.69 1.57 -16.33
CA VAL A 224 12.74 0.83 -15.62
C VAL A 224 12.49 0.85 -14.11
N LEU A 225 12.20 2.00 -13.52
CA LEU A 225 11.92 2.11 -12.08
C LEU A 225 10.69 1.30 -11.67
N GLN A 226 9.64 1.29 -12.49
CA GLN A 226 8.44 0.49 -12.22
C GLN A 226 8.73 -1.02 -12.35
N ALA A 227 9.47 -1.43 -13.37
CA ALA A 227 9.86 -2.82 -13.55
C ALA A 227 10.71 -3.32 -12.38
N VAL A 228 11.64 -2.49 -11.89
CA VAL A 228 12.46 -2.80 -10.70
C VAL A 228 11.59 -2.95 -9.46
N ARG A 229 10.64 -2.04 -9.24
CA ARG A 229 9.70 -2.13 -8.09
C ARG A 229 8.86 -3.40 -8.17
N ALA A 230 8.23 -3.66 -9.31
CA ALA A 230 7.42 -4.85 -9.52
C ALA A 230 8.23 -6.15 -9.31
N TYR A 231 9.47 -6.18 -9.81
CA TYR A 231 10.37 -7.31 -9.59
C TYR A 231 10.68 -7.49 -8.09
N ASN A 232 11.02 -6.41 -7.39
CA ASN A 232 11.33 -6.46 -5.96
C ASN A 232 10.12 -6.92 -5.13
N ASP A 233 8.91 -6.47 -5.44
CA ASP A 233 7.68 -6.88 -4.76
C ASP A 233 7.45 -8.39 -4.89
N VAL A 234 7.70 -8.97 -6.07
CA VAL A 234 7.64 -10.43 -6.30
C VAL A 234 8.70 -11.15 -5.46
N GLN A 235 9.93 -10.61 -5.38
CA GLN A 235 10.98 -11.23 -4.57
C GLN A 235 10.67 -11.17 -3.07
N ILE A 236 10.13 -10.06 -2.58
CA ILE A 236 9.71 -9.91 -1.17
C ILE A 236 8.58 -10.89 -0.85
N PHE A 237 7.60 -11.02 -1.73
CA PHE A 237 6.54 -11.99 -1.58
C PHE A 237 7.08 -13.44 -1.54
N SER A 238 7.99 -13.76 -2.46
CA SER A 238 8.66 -15.08 -2.51
C SER A 238 9.47 -15.36 -1.24
N LEU A 239 10.21 -14.36 -0.73
CA LEU A 239 10.95 -14.48 0.53
C LEU A 239 9.98 -14.81 1.68
N ARG A 240 8.89 -14.06 1.82
CA ARG A 240 7.90 -14.29 2.88
C ARG A 240 7.28 -15.69 2.81
N ASP A 241 6.95 -16.16 1.61
CA ASP A 241 6.41 -17.51 1.39
C ASP A 241 7.44 -18.59 1.77
N GLN A 242 8.70 -18.44 1.35
CA GLN A 242 9.78 -19.36 1.71
C GLN A 242 10.04 -19.41 3.22
N LEU A 243 10.03 -18.26 3.89
CA LEU A 243 10.16 -18.19 5.34
C LEU A 243 8.98 -18.89 6.03
N GLY A 244 7.77 -18.74 5.51
CA GLY A 244 6.58 -19.44 6.03
C GLY A 244 6.66 -20.96 5.91
N LYS A 245 7.40 -21.49 4.94
CA LYS A 245 7.61 -22.93 4.68
C LYS A 245 8.91 -23.46 5.31
N MET A 246 9.79 -22.59 5.79
CA MET A 246 11.09 -22.95 6.33
C MET A 246 10.95 -23.83 7.58
N ASN A 247 11.91 -24.73 7.79
CA ASN A 247 11.99 -25.50 9.04
C ASN A 247 12.15 -24.53 10.23
N PRO A 248 11.42 -24.73 11.37
CA PRO A 248 11.49 -23.84 12.53
C PRO A 248 12.91 -23.53 13.02
N TYR A 249 13.77 -24.53 13.15
CA TYR A 249 15.15 -24.34 13.57
C TYR A 249 15.99 -23.51 12.60
N LYS A 250 15.74 -23.67 11.29
CA LYS A 250 16.41 -22.83 10.28
C LYS A 250 15.90 -21.39 10.35
N PHE A 251 14.63 -21.21 10.71
CA PHE A 251 14.07 -19.88 10.90
C PHE A 251 14.67 -19.19 12.13
N GLU A 252 14.86 -19.91 13.24
CA GLU A 252 15.59 -19.42 14.43
C GLU A 252 17.05 -19.06 14.09
N SER A 253 17.73 -19.88 13.27
CA SER A 253 19.09 -19.58 12.80
C SER A 253 19.12 -18.34 11.90
N LEU A 254 18.13 -18.13 11.05
CA LEU A 254 18.01 -16.91 10.23
C LEU A 254 17.80 -15.66 11.12
N ILE A 255 17.03 -15.78 12.21
CA ILE A 255 16.88 -14.68 13.16
C ILE A 255 18.20 -14.42 13.91
N LYS A 256 18.97 -15.44 14.24
CA LYS A 256 20.33 -15.27 14.75
C LYS A 256 21.18 -14.45 13.77
N ASP A 257 21.22 -14.86 12.47
CA ASP A 257 21.99 -14.14 11.44
C ASP A 257 21.52 -12.67 11.31
N LEU A 258 20.20 -12.43 11.44
CA LEU A 258 19.64 -11.08 11.42
C LEU A 258 20.13 -10.24 12.62
N LEU A 259 20.11 -10.81 13.83
CA LEU A 259 20.58 -10.10 15.01
C LEU A 259 22.08 -9.79 14.92
N GLU A 260 22.90 -10.73 14.46
CA GLU A 260 24.33 -10.49 14.21
C GLU A 260 24.54 -9.38 13.17
N ALA A 261 23.74 -9.34 12.10
CA ALA A 261 23.76 -8.26 11.11
C ALA A 261 23.24 -6.91 11.64
N MET A 262 22.56 -6.91 12.78
CA MET A 262 22.09 -5.73 13.52
C MET A 262 23.04 -5.32 14.66
N ASP A 263 24.29 -5.81 14.64
CA ASP A 263 25.34 -5.53 15.62
C ASP A 263 25.05 -6.08 17.04
N TYR A 264 24.26 -7.16 17.14
CA TYR A 264 24.17 -7.94 18.38
C TYR A 264 25.35 -8.90 18.49
N GLU A 265 25.85 -9.05 19.71
CA GLU A 265 26.99 -9.90 20.07
C GLU A 265 26.52 -11.16 20.81
N ASP A 266 27.36 -12.21 20.83
CA ASP A 266 27.11 -13.48 21.54
C ASP A 266 25.76 -14.09 21.26
N VAL A 267 25.30 -14.03 19.99
CA VAL A 267 23.97 -14.52 19.59
C VAL A 267 23.93 -16.04 19.59
N VAL A 268 23.11 -16.61 20.46
CA VAL A 268 23.00 -18.06 20.64
C VAL A 268 21.56 -18.53 20.47
N VAL A 269 21.34 -19.50 19.58
CA VAL A 269 20.07 -20.24 19.49
C VAL A 269 20.03 -21.23 20.64
N THR A 270 18.96 -21.22 21.44
CA THR A 270 18.80 -22.06 22.63
C THR A 270 18.48 -23.52 22.25
N LYS A 271 18.70 -24.44 23.21
CA LYS A 271 18.30 -25.86 23.04
C LYS A 271 16.86 -26.03 23.53
N GLN A 272 16.04 -26.80 22.84
CA GLN A 272 14.61 -27.01 23.12
C GLN A 272 14.25 -27.50 24.55
N SER A 273 15.19 -28.10 25.29
CA SER A 273 14.90 -28.59 26.62
C SER A 273 15.31 -27.56 27.69
N GLY A 274 14.30 -26.92 28.31
CA GLY A 274 14.51 -26.00 29.43
C GLY A 274 14.66 -24.53 29.08
N ASP A 275 14.39 -24.13 27.84
CA ASP A 275 14.53 -22.77 27.31
C ASP A 275 13.42 -21.79 27.78
N LYS A 276 12.41 -22.29 28.51
CA LYS A 276 11.25 -21.50 28.96
C LYS A 276 10.52 -20.77 27.82
N GLY A 277 10.64 -21.28 26.60
CA GLY A 277 10.04 -20.69 25.40
C GLY A 277 10.85 -19.53 24.81
N ILE A 278 12.14 -19.48 25.06
CA ILE A 278 13.07 -18.50 24.43
C ILE A 278 13.88 -19.25 23.37
N ASP A 279 13.92 -18.73 22.16
CA ASP A 279 14.57 -19.39 21.02
C ASP A 279 15.98 -18.81 20.76
N VAL A 280 16.20 -17.52 21.05
CA VAL A 280 17.51 -16.86 20.86
C VAL A 280 17.84 -15.96 22.04
N ILE A 281 19.09 -15.93 22.42
CA ILE A 281 19.67 -15.00 23.41
C ILE A 281 20.76 -14.22 22.72
N ALA A 282 20.80 -12.91 22.95
CA ALA A 282 21.78 -12.01 22.36
C ALA A 282 22.18 -10.90 23.33
N ASN A 283 23.34 -10.33 23.13
CA ASN A 283 23.82 -9.14 23.85
C ASN A 283 23.84 -7.95 22.87
N TYR A 284 23.43 -6.80 23.35
CA TYR A 284 23.52 -5.56 22.60
C TYR A 284 24.33 -4.53 23.39
N GLN A 285 25.36 -3.97 22.76
CA GLN A 285 26.21 -2.94 23.36
C GLN A 285 25.62 -1.55 23.13
N PHE A 286 25.22 -0.87 24.20
CA PHE A 286 24.76 0.51 24.16
C PHE A 286 25.71 1.42 24.94
N GLY A 287 26.58 2.11 24.23
CA GLY A 287 27.66 2.85 24.86
C GLY A 287 28.55 1.94 25.70
N ILE A 288 28.63 2.19 27.01
CA ILE A 288 29.39 1.36 27.96
C ILE A 288 28.54 0.22 28.57
N THR A 289 27.27 0.15 28.29
CA THR A 289 26.33 -0.82 28.89
C THR A 289 26.04 -1.96 27.94
N GLN A 290 26.26 -3.19 28.39
CA GLN A 290 25.83 -4.38 27.68
C GLN A 290 24.45 -4.80 28.17
N ILE A 291 23.52 -4.99 27.24
CA ILE A 291 22.14 -5.37 27.50
C ILE A 291 21.91 -6.78 26.96
N LYS A 292 21.54 -7.70 27.85
CA LYS A 292 21.12 -9.04 27.44
C LYS A 292 19.65 -9.02 27.04
N GLU A 293 19.37 -9.52 25.87
CA GLU A 293 18.02 -9.62 25.28
C GLU A 293 17.68 -11.08 24.98
N VAL A 294 16.44 -11.46 25.24
CA VAL A 294 15.89 -12.77 24.86
C VAL A 294 14.87 -12.60 23.74
N VAL A 295 14.88 -13.51 22.79
CA VAL A 295 14.02 -13.46 21.62
C VAL A 295 13.22 -14.75 21.50
N GLN A 296 11.90 -14.60 21.41
CA GLN A 296 10.97 -15.67 21.06
C GLN A 296 10.62 -15.54 19.58
N VAL A 297 10.71 -16.62 18.85
CA VAL A 297 10.48 -16.64 17.40
C VAL A 297 9.24 -17.48 17.09
N LYS A 298 8.28 -16.92 16.36
CA LYS A 298 7.06 -17.61 15.94
C LYS A 298 6.90 -17.55 14.43
N ARG A 299 7.27 -18.61 13.74
CA ARG A 299 7.17 -18.71 12.26
C ARG A 299 5.73 -18.64 11.72
N GLN A 300 4.73 -18.84 12.57
CA GLN A 300 3.33 -18.83 12.16
C GLN A 300 2.91 -17.48 11.57
N GLN A 301 2.03 -17.51 10.56
CA GLN A 301 1.43 -16.32 9.92
C GLN A 301 0.14 -15.84 10.63
N GLY A 302 -0.26 -16.51 11.71
CA GLY A 302 -1.43 -16.16 12.51
C GLY A 302 -1.19 -14.98 13.44
N THR A 303 -2.23 -14.66 14.22
CA THR A 303 -2.17 -13.58 15.22
C THR A 303 -1.57 -14.08 16.53
N ILE A 304 -0.55 -13.38 17.02
CA ILE A 304 0.08 -13.63 18.33
C ILE A 304 -0.75 -12.92 19.40
N THR A 305 -1.07 -13.65 20.46
CA THR A 305 -1.90 -13.17 21.56
C THR A 305 -1.09 -12.98 22.85
N ARG A 306 -1.65 -12.26 23.81
CA ARG A 306 -1.02 -11.86 25.07
C ARG A 306 -0.32 -12.99 25.86
N PRO A 307 -0.81 -14.24 25.95
CA PRO A 307 -0.13 -15.29 26.70
C PRO A 307 1.31 -15.54 26.29
N ILE A 308 1.64 -15.41 25.00
CA ILE A 308 3.01 -15.57 24.51
C ILE A 308 3.90 -14.42 25.02
N LEU A 309 3.39 -13.20 25.06
CA LEU A 309 4.08 -12.05 25.61
C LEU A 309 4.35 -12.21 27.10
N ASP A 310 3.35 -12.64 27.86
CA ASP A 310 3.48 -12.87 29.30
C ASP A 310 4.50 -14.00 29.61
N GLN A 311 4.55 -15.04 28.75
CA GLN A 311 5.56 -16.10 28.82
C GLN A 311 6.98 -15.55 28.63
N VAL A 312 7.22 -14.75 27.58
CA VAL A 312 8.53 -14.13 27.34
C VAL A 312 8.93 -13.22 28.48
N ARG A 313 8.00 -12.40 28.98
CA ARG A 313 8.25 -11.51 30.11
C ARG A 313 8.60 -12.30 31.38
N GLY A 314 7.91 -13.42 31.64
CA GLY A 314 8.21 -14.31 32.74
C GLY A 314 9.53 -15.06 32.63
N ALA A 315 10.05 -15.22 31.41
CA ALA A 315 11.34 -15.89 31.18
C ALA A 315 12.55 -14.96 31.40
N LEU A 316 12.39 -13.63 31.36
CA LEU A 316 13.50 -12.66 31.52
C LEU A 316 14.40 -12.92 32.71
N PRO A 317 13.89 -13.11 33.94
CA PRO A 317 14.73 -13.34 35.13
C PRO A 317 15.57 -14.62 35.02
N TYR A 318 15.03 -15.68 34.41
CA TYR A 318 15.74 -16.96 34.25
C TYR A 318 16.99 -16.82 33.38
N HIS A 319 16.93 -15.94 32.39
CA HIS A 319 18.04 -15.68 31.47
C HIS A 319 18.89 -14.48 31.89
N GLN A 320 18.56 -13.85 33.03
CA GLN A 320 19.23 -12.60 33.49
C GLN A 320 19.14 -11.51 32.41
N ALA A 321 18.04 -11.47 31.68
CA ALA A 321 17.78 -10.50 30.64
C ALA A 321 16.86 -9.39 31.16
N ILE A 322 17.02 -8.19 30.63
CA ILE A 322 16.19 -7.02 30.98
C ILE A 322 15.26 -6.61 29.85
N ARG A 323 15.45 -7.18 28.66
CA ARG A 323 14.63 -6.93 27.47
C ARG A 323 14.23 -8.24 26.83
N GLY A 324 13.07 -8.22 26.22
CA GLY A 324 12.58 -9.34 25.42
C GLY A 324 12.01 -8.86 24.10
N THR A 325 12.13 -9.68 23.06
CA THR A 325 11.57 -9.43 21.73
C THR A 325 10.79 -10.64 21.27
N ILE A 326 9.63 -10.41 20.65
CA ILE A 326 8.85 -11.44 19.96
C ILE A 326 8.88 -11.13 18.47
N ILE A 327 9.34 -12.09 17.68
CA ILE A 327 9.40 -11.99 16.21
C ILE A 327 8.43 -12.98 15.60
N THR A 328 7.60 -12.53 14.66
CA THR A 328 6.63 -13.40 13.97
C THR A 328 6.53 -13.04 12.48
N LEU A 329 6.12 -14.01 11.64
CA LEU A 329 5.67 -13.73 10.27
C LEU A 329 4.21 -13.26 10.21
N GLY A 330 3.47 -13.38 11.32
CA GLY A 330 2.10 -12.96 11.49
C GLY A 330 1.97 -11.54 12.01
N ARG A 331 0.91 -11.31 12.78
CA ARG A 331 0.58 -10.01 13.39
C ARG A 331 0.39 -10.18 14.89
N PHE A 332 0.34 -9.08 15.62
CA PHE A 332 0.00 -9.07 17.04
C PHE A 332 -1.45 -8.64 17.25
N ALA A 333 -2.12 -9.24 18.24
CA ALA A 333 -3.42 -8.79 18.70
C ALA A 333 -3.26 -7.49 19.51
N LYS A 334 -4.24 -6.58 19.45
CA LYS A 334 -4.23 -5.29 20.17
C LYS A 334 -3.91 -5.47 21.66
N GLY A 335 -4.51 -6.47 22.34
CA GLY A 335 -4.19 -6.74 23.74
C GLY A 335 -2.76 -7.23 24.01
N CYS A 336 -2.04 -7.71 22.97
CA CYS A 336 -0.61 -7.98 23.04
C CYS A 336 0.21 -6.69 22.90
N GLU A 337 -0.16 -5.82 21.97
CA GLU A 337 0.48 -4.51 21.76
C GLU A 337 0.34 -3.63 23.01
N ASP A 338 -0.87 -3.52 23.56
CA ASP A 338 -1.13 -2.74 24.77
C ASP A 338 -0.33 -3.26 25.99
N ALA A 339 -0.17 -4.58 26.09
CA ALA A 339 0.58 -5.21 27.17
C ALA A 339 2.10 -5.10 26.99
N ALA A 340 2.61 -4.89 25.77
CA ALA A 340 4.04 -4.87 25.47
C ALA A 340 4.79 -3.76 26.22
N ILE A 341 4.18 -2.61 26.38
CA ILE A 341 4.72 -1.40 27.02
C ILE A 341 3.95 -1.01 28.30
N PHE A 342 3.39 -1.99 29.01
CA PHE A 342 2.61 -1.74 30.21
C PHE A 342 3.50 -1.11 31.31
N PRO A 343 3.07 -0.01 31.98
CA PRO A 343 3.83 0.64 33.03
C PRO A 343 4.14 -0.29 34.19
N GLY A 344 5.39 -0.31 34.65
CA GLY A 344 5.84 -1.16 35.76
C GLY A 344 6.21 -2.60 35.39
N ALA A 345 6.08 -2.98 34.13
CA ALA A 345 6.52 -4.28 33.63
C ALA A 345 7.70 -4.12 32.65
N ALA A 346 8.54 -5.16 32.55
CA ALA A 346 9.62 -5.13 31.58
C ALA A 346 9.09 -4.99 30.15
N PRO A 347 9.61 -4.06 29.35
CA PRO A 347 9.13 -3.83 27.99
C PRO A 347 9.46 -5.02 27.07
N ILE A 348 8.51 -5.38 26.20
CA ILE A 348 8.70 -6.41 25.19
C ILE A 348 8.57 -5.76 23.82
N THR A 349 9.59 -5.91 22.99
CA THR A 349 9.57 -5.46 21.60
C THR A 349 8.76 -6.44 20.74
N LEU A 350 7.90 -5.91 19.88
CA LEU A 350 7.08 -6.72 18.96
C LEU A 350 7.53 -6.46 17.53
N ILE A 351 7.95 -7.50 16.81
CA ILE A 351 8.34 -7.47 15.41
C ILE A 351 7.42 -8.40 14.63
N ASP A 352 6.46 -7.81 13.95
CA ASP A 352 5.53 -8.51 13.07
C ASP A 352 6.17 -8.89 11.72
N GLY A 353 5.40 -9.57 10.86
CA GLY A 353 5.92 -10.04 9.58
C GLY A 353 6.35 -8.91 8.64
N ASP A 354 5.70 -7.75 8.68
CA ASP A 354 6.03 -6.63 7.82
C ASP A 354 7.34 -5.96 8.29
N LYS A 355 7.47 -5.77 9.61
CA LYS A 355 8.71 -5.24 10.21
C LYS A 355 9.89 -6.20 10.07
N LEU A 356 9.64 -7.50 10.17
CA LEU A 356 10.69 -8.51 9.93
C LEU A 356 11.19 -8.45 8.48
N MET A 357 10.28 -8.34 7.48
CA MET A 357 10.70 -8.18 6.08
C MET A 357 11.56 -6.92 5.89
N GLU A 358 11.13 -5.80 6.48
CA GLU A 358 11.91 -4.55 6.43
C GLU A 358 13.34 -4.74 6.96
N LEU A 359 13.48 -5.40 8.13
CA LEU A 359 14.78 -5.65 8.75
C LEU A 359 15.66 -6.59 7.90
N LEU A 360 15.11 -7.69 7.39
CA LEU A 360 15.82 -8.61 6.51
C LEU A 360 16.34 -7.92 5.25
N LEU A 361 15.51 -7.09 4.62
CA LEU A 361 15.91 -6.32 3.44
C LEU A 361 16.96 -5.26 3.78
N LYS A 362 16.81 -4.56 4.91
CA LYS A 362 17.74 -3.52 5.35
C LYS A 362 19.13 -4.10 5.57
N HIS A 363 19.22 -5.20 6.30
CA HIS A 363 20.48 -5.83 6.70
C HIS A 363 21.00 -6.87 5.71
N GLY A 364 20.28 -7.13 4.62
CA GLY A 364 20.72 -8.04 3.54
C GLY A 364 20.67 -9.53 3.91
N VAL A 365 19.89 -9.90 4.92
CA VAL A 365 19.75 -11.29 5.35
C VAL A 365 18.68 -12.00 4.50
N GLY A 366 19.05 -13.14 3.92
CA GLY A 366 18.17 -13.90 3.02
C GLY A 366 17.93 -13.25 1.65
N VAL A 367 18.59 -12.14 1.33
CA VAL A 367 18.45 -11.41 0.07
C VAL A 367 19.80 -10.97 -0.49
N LYS A 368 19.86 -10.82 -1.83
CA LYS A 368 21.01 -10.23 -2.52
C LYS A 368 20.55 -8.95 -3.20
N LYS A 369 21.14 -7.82 -2.84
CA LYS A 369 20.93 -6.54 -3.52
C LYS A 369 21.78 -6.49 -4.79
N ARG A 370 21.16 -6.09 -5.92
CA ARG A 370 21.86 -5.87 -7.19
C ARG A 370 21.73 -4.39 -7.55
N GLN A 371 22.81 -3.80 -8.02
CA GLN A 371 22.81 -2.44 -8.57
C GLN A 371 22.55 -2.51 -10.07
N LEU A 372 21.73 -1.58 -10.56
CA LEU A 372 21.50 -1.36 -11.98
C LEU A 372 22.09 0.00 -12.34
N THR A 373 22.88 0.03 -13.41
CA THR A 373 23.45 1.28 -13.93
C THR A 373 22.54 1.80 -15.03
N LEU A 374 22.04 3.01 -14.86
CA LEU A 374 21.36 3.76 -15.91
C LEU A 374 22.35 4.79 -16.46
N ILE A 375 22.36 4.93 -17.78
CA ILE A 375 23.18 5.93 -18.48
C ILE A 375 22.23 7.00 -18.97
N GLU A 376 22.49 8.23 -18.61
CA GLU A 376 21.77 9.42 -19.06
C GLU A 376 22.75 10.35 -19.80
N VAL A 377 22.26 11.06 -20.79
CA VAL A 377 23.03 12.06 -21.49
C VAL A 377 23.18 13.29 -20.58
N ASP A 378 24.38 13.77 -20.41
CA ASP A 378 24.64 15.06 -19.74
C ASP A 378 24.50 16.19 -20.74
N ASP A 379 23.24 16.65 -20.90
CA ASP A 379 22.93 17.73 -21.83
C ASP A 379 23.65 19.04 -21.47
N SER A 380 23.93 19.26 -20.17
CA SER A 380 24.65 20.47 -19.72
C SER A 380 26.11 20.45 -20.15
N TYR A 381 26.75 19.28 -20.10
CA TYR A 381 28.11 19.09 -20.58
C TYR A 381 28.18 19.26 -22.11
N LEU A 382 27.25 18.68 -22.86
CA LEU A 382 27.22 18.79 -24.32
C LEU A 382 26.94 20.24 -24.79
N ALA A 383 25.99 20.91 -24.12
CA ALA A 383 25.71 22.33 -24.41
C ALA A 383 26.90 23.26 -24.13
N SER A 384 27.74 22.91 -23.16
CA SER A 384 28.96 23.68 -22.87
C SER A 384 30.07 23.52 -23.95
N MET A 385 29.96 22.54 -24.82
CA MET A 385 30.89 22.25 -25.89
C MET A 385 30.48 22.84 -27.27
N ASP A 386 29.28 23.43 -27.35
CA ASP A 386 28.82 24.08 -28.57
C ASP A 386 29.60 25.43 -28.79
N PRO A 387 30.38 25.56 -29.87
CA PRO A 387 31.23 26.72 -30.06
C PRO A 387 30.48 28.01 -30.42
N GLU A 388 29.15 27.98 -30.60
CA GLU A 388 28.35 29.16 -30.91
C GLU A 388 27.96 30.03 -29.69
N SER A 389 28.28 29.61 -28.48
CA SER A 389 27.98 30.40 -27.28
C SER A 389 29.00 31.56 -27.01
N ASP A 390 30.07 31.66 -27.79
CA ASP A 390 31.13 32.65 -27.62
C ASP A 390 31.08 33.83 -28.62
N LEU A 391 30.05 33.90 -29.45
CA LEU A 391 29.80 35.08 -30.28
C LEU A 391 29.06 36.14 -29.47
N GLY A 392 29.82 36.93 -28.71
CA GLY A 392 29.35 38.17 -28.12
C GLY A 392 28.76 39.10 -29.19
N PRO A 393 27.88 40.06 -28.77
CA PRO A 393 27.23 40.96 -29.73
C PRO A 393 28.28 41.70 -30.54
N SER A 394 28.24 41.48 -31.84
CA SER A 394 29.01 42.31 -32.80
C SER A 394 28.51 43.75 -32.73
N GLU A 395 29.45 44.68 -32.52
CA GLU A 395 29.27 46.12 -32.52
C GLU A 395 28.52 46.67 -33.75
#